data_2e1e5022cbc0bd429c17ea929eb4591e
#
_entry.id   2e1e5022cbc0bd429c17ea929eb4591e
#
_cell.length_a   1.000
_cell.length_b   1.000
_cell.length_c   1.000
_cell.angle_alpha   90.00
_cell.angle_beta   90.00
_cell.angle_gamma   90.00
#
_symmetry.space_group_name_H-M   'P 1'
#
loop_
_entity.id
_entity.type
_entity.pdbx_description
1 polymer ?
#
loop_
_entity_poly.entity_id
_entity_poly.type
_entity_poly.pdbx_seq_one_letter_code
_entity_poly.pdbx_strand_id
1 'polypeptide(L)' 'MIRFEVIKTTAGYYAWRCKRGSAILYQSREFLSAKGAADTVDQIIVGMREMACSGRQIEIHNHTGEEI' A
#
# COMPACT_ATOMS: atom_id res chain seq x y z
N MET A 1 -14.33 2.38 0.97
CA MET A 1 -13.06 3.01 1.37
C MET A 1 -11.90 2.20 0.82
N ILE A 2 -10.95 2.87 0.21
CA ILE A 2 -9.75 2.23 -0.32
C ILE A 2 -8.70 2.16 0.78
N ARG A 3 -8.07 1.01 0.91
CA ARG A 3 -7.01 0.80 1.90
C ARG A 3 -5.80 0.17 1.21
N PHE A 4 -4.63 0.73 1.48
CA PHE A 4 -3.36 0.10 1.11
C PHE A 4 -2.79 -0.58 2.34
N GLU A 5 -2.36 -1.81 2.19
CA GLU A 5 -1.69 -2.56 3.26
C GLU A 5 -0.27 -2.87 2.82
N VAL A 6 0.71 -2.53 3.65
CA VAL A 6 2.09 -2.95 3.43
C VAL A 6 2.29 -4.21 4.24
N ILE A 7 2.70 -5.29 3.57
CA ILE A 7 2.79 -6.61 4.15
C ILE A 7 4.20 -7.18 4.01
N LYS A 8 4.51 -8.14 4.84
CA LYS A 8 5.72 -8.95 4.69
C LYS A 8 5.33 -10.31 4.14
N THR A 9 5.98 -10.73 3.07
CA THR A 9 5.65 -12.01 2.44
C THR A 9 6.28 -13.17 3.21
N THR A 10 5.81 -14.38 2.95
CA THR A 10 6.34 -15.58 3.59
C THR A 10 7.80 -15.82 3.21
N ALA A 11 8.25 -15.31 2.06
CA ALA A 11 9.63 -15.40 1.63
C ALA A 11 10.56 -14.36 2.26
N GLY A 12 10.01 -13.49 3.09
CA GLY A 12 10.81 -12.46 3.76
C GLY A 12 10.98 -11.16 3.00
N TYR A 13 10.23 -11.01 1.91
CA TYR A 13 10.18 -9.75 1.15
C TYR A 13 8.99 -8.92 1.58
N TYR A 14 8.83 -7.77 0.96
CA TYR A 14 7.77 -6.83 1.29
C TYR A 14 6.95 -6.53 0.05
N ALA A 15 5.67 -6.26 0.24
CA ALA A 15 4.77 -5.90 -0.83
C ALA A 15 3.67 -5.00 -0.28
N TRP A 16 2.92 -4.37 -1.15
CA TRP A 16 1.72 -3.67 -0.75
C TRP A 16 0.55 -4.24 -1.53
N ARG A 17 -0.63 -4.13 -0.96
CA ARG A 17 -1.86 -4.49 -1.65
C ARG A 17 -2.91 -3.42 -1.46
N CYS A 18 -3.72 -3.24 -2.49
CA CYS A 18 -4.82 -2.30 -2.48
C CYS A 18 -6.10 -3.08 -2.26
N LYS A 19 -6.87 -2.69 -1.25
CA LYS A 19 -8.10 -3.37 -0.89
C LYS A 19 -9.27 -2.41 -0.87
N ARG A 20 -10.43 -2.95 -1.20
CA ARG A 20 -11.70 -2.27 -1.03
C ARG A 20 -12.57 -3.18 -0.17
N GLY A 21 -12.78 -2.78 1.10
CA GLY A 21 -13.39 -3.69 2.06
C GLY A 21 -12.52 -4.92 2.25
N SER A 22 -13.09 -6.12 2.07
CA SER A 22 -12.35 -7.36 2.16
C SER A 22 -11.77 -7.84 0.83
N ALA A 23 -12.06 -7.14 -0.27
CA ALA A 23 -11.61 -7.56 -1.58
C ALA A 23 -10.23 -6.99 -1.91
N ILE A 24 -9.31 -7.85 -2.37
CA ILE A 24 -8.00 -7.42 -2.86
C ILE A 24 -8.17 -7.03 -4.31
N LEU A 25 -7.93 -5.75 -4.61
CA LEU A 25 -8.02 -5.23 -5.97
C LEU A 25 -6.72 -5.42 -6.73
N TYR A 26 -5.60 -5.28 -6.04
CA TYR A 26 -4.29 -5.39 -6.65
C TYR A 26 -3.24 -5.69 -5.57
N GLN A 27 -2.23 -6.46 -5.95
CA GLN A 27 -1.06 -6.70 -5.10
C GLN A 27 0.19 -6.41 -5.91
N SER A 28 1.13 -5.70 -5.30
CA SER A 28 2.36 -5.28 -5.96
C SER A 28 3.35 -6.43 -6.13
N ARG A 29 4.39 -6.17 -6.92
CA ARG A 29 5.60 -7.00 -6.90
C ARG A 29 6.27 -6.94 -5.53
N GLU A 30 7.24 -7.80 -5.31
CA GLU A 30 8.00 -7.82 -4.07
C GLU A 30 9.07 -6.72 -4.04
N PHE A 31 9.27 -6.15 -2.87
CA PHE A 31 10.31 -5.15 -2.59
C PHE A 31 11.26 -5.71 -1.55
N LEU A 32 12.49 -5.18 -1.54
CA LEU A 32 13.52 -5.62 -0.60
C LEU A 32 13.35 -5.01 0.79
N SER A 33 12.59 -3.94 0.92
CA SER A 33 12.39 -3.28 2.22
C SER A 33 10.94 -2.82 2.37
N ALA A 34 10.52 -2.74 3.63
CA ALA A 34 9.20 -2.20 3.96
C ALA A 34 9.08 -0.74 3.52
N LYS A 35 10.14 0.03 3.68
CA LYS A 35 10.17 1.43 3.27
C LYS A 35 9.98 1.57 1.75
N GLY A 36 10.62 0.70 0.97
CA GLY A 36 10.46 0.73 -0.49
C GLY A 36 9.02 0.50 -0.91
N ALA A 37 8.36 -0.48 -0.30
CA ALA A 37 6.95 -0.74 -0.56
C ALA A 37 6.08 0.44 -0.15
N ALA A 38 6.31 0.99 1.03
CA ALA A 38 5.54 2.13 1.54
C ALA A 38 5.74 3.39 0.68
N ASP A 39 6.95 3.65 0.25
CA ASP A 39 7.24 4.80 -0.61
C ASP A 39 6.48 4.71 -1.94
N THR A 40 6.35 3.51 -2.49
CA THR A 40 5.58 3.30 -3.71
C THR A 40 4.09 3.58 -3.47
N VAL A 41 3.56 3.16 -2.34
CA VAL A 41 2.17 3.48 -1.96
C VAL A 41 1.97 4.98 -1.87
N ASP A 42 2.89 5.70 -1.23
CA ASP A 42 2.81 7.15 -1.11
C ASP A 42 2.75 7.83 -2.49
N GLN A 43 3.57 7.39 -3.43
CA GLN A 43 3.57 7.94 -4.78
C GLN A 43 2.24 7.67 -5.50
N ILE A 44 1.68 6.49 -5.32
CA ILE A 44 0.39 6.15 -5.91
C ILE A 44 -0.70 7.06 -5.35
N ILE A 45 -0.71 7.26 -4.05
CA ILE A 45 -1.72 8.11 -3.40
C ILE A 45 -1.61 9.55 -3.88
N VAL A 46 -0.40 10.07 -4.00
CA VAL A 46 -0.18 11.42 -4.53
C VAL A 46 -0.73 11.52 -5.95
N GLY A 47 -0.42 10.54 -6.81
CA GLY A 47 -0.93 10.51 -8.17
C GLY A 47 -2.45 10.45 -8.24
N MET A 48 -3.05 9.65 -7.37
CA MET A 48 -4.52 9.56 -7.31
C MET A 48 -5.16 10.88 -6.90
N ARG A 49 -4.57 11.58 -5.94
CA ARG A 49 -5.08 12.88 -5.50
C ARG A 49 -4.96 13.93 -6.60
N GLU A 50 -3.89 13.90 -7.36
CA GLU A 50 -3.69 14.81 -8.47
C GLU A 50 -4.69 14.58 -9.60
N MET A 51 -5.00 13.31 -9.86
CA MET A 51 -5.88 12.97 -10.99
C MET A 51 -7.35 13.10 -10.67
N ALA A 52 -7.74 12.77 -9.48
CA ALA A 52 -9.11 12.42 -9.34
C ALA A 52 -9.85 13.13 -8.28
N CYS A 53 -9.44 13.78 -7.45
CA CYS A 53 -10.43 14.11 -6.50
C CYS A 53 -9.96 14.10 -5.12
N SER A 54 -9.71 15.18 -4.75
CA SER A 54 -9.74 15.57 -3.38
C SER A 54 -10.92 14.96 -2.66
N GLY A 55 -10.76 14.55 -1.48
CA GLY A 55 -11.84 14.22 -0.56
C GLY A 55 -12.08 12.76 -0.30
N ARG A 56 -11.47 11.86 -1.00
CA ARG A 56 -11.57 10.45 -0.64
C ARG A 56 -10.55 10.10 0.43
N GLN A 57 -11.02 9.44 1.45
CA GLN A 57 -10.13 8.92 2.46
C GLN A 57 -9.44 7.67 1.94
N ILE A 58 -8.11 7.68 2.01
CA ILE A 58 -7.29 6.53 1.67
C ILE A 58 -6.50 6.19 2.93
N GLU A 59 -6.63 4.97 3.38
CA GLU A 59 -5.92 4.50 4.56
C GLU A 59 -4.67 3.73 4.17
N ILE A 60 -3.63 3.86 4.98
CA ILE A 60 -2.41 3.07 4.83
C ILE A 60 -2.24 2.27 6.12
N HIS A 61 -2.12 0.95 5.99
CA HIS A 61 -1.96 0.06 7.13
C HIS A 61 -0.63 -0.66 7.01
N ASN A 62 0.20 -0.55 8.03
CA ASN A 62 1.46 -1.26 8.09
C ASN A 62 1.27 -2.59 8.81
N HIS A 63 1.37 -3.69 8.07
CA HIS A 63 1.21 -5.04 8.59
C HIS A 63 2.53 -5.81 8.60
N THR A 64 3.67 -5.12 8.51
CA THR A 64 4.98 -5.77 8.44
C THR A 64 5.53 -6.13 9.82
N GLY A 65 5.04 -5.48 10.87
CA GLY A 65 5.64 -5.59 12.19
C GLY A 65 6.90 -4.76 12.36
N GLU A 66 7.26 -3.97 11.34
CA GLU A 66 8.45 -3.12 11.35
C GLU A 66 8.02 -1.66 11.24
N GLU A 67 8.88 -0.79 11.74
CA GLU A 67 8.67 0.64 11.60
C GLU A 67 9.01 1.07 10.18
N ILE A 68 8.13 1.88 9.59
CA ILE A 68 8.33 2.37 8.23
C ILE A 68 8.57 3.87 8.23
#